data_c1b2822afe5abf304a469bbde3e552fb
#
_entry.id   c1b2822afe5abf304a469bbde3e552fb
#
_cell.length_a   1.000
_cell.length_b   1.000
_cell.length_c   1.000
_cell.angle_alpha   90.00
_cell.angle_beta   90.00
_cell.angle_gamma   90.00
#
_symmetry.space_group_name_H-M   'P 1'
#
loop_
_entity.id
_entity.type
_entity.pdbx_description
1 polymer ?
#
loop_
_entity_poly.entity_id
_entity_poly.type
_entity_poly.pdbx_seq_one_letter_code
_entity_poly.pdbx_strand_id
1 'polypeptide(L)'
;MFRSQTKKSRLLRSEDVNYLIDQADDKFKHGQFGDAVNHYDAVLQRAPNNFRALHNKGLALFALSKFQKSIECYDRALELQPHASHVKLNKAISLNSNRNFQEAKNLLDEIVRVAPTNKEALNARALSEFNLGLDSEGMQDLKKAIEIDPAYTMAWNNLGCFYLGLGELDLAIECFDQTLAVDARNYDAFLLKDMAVERRERRLKRL
;
A
#
# COMPACT_ATOMS: atom_id res chain seq x y z
N MET A 1 18.86 25.92 -39.77
CA MET A 1 17.39 25.82 -39.65
C MET A 1 16.89 24.49 -39.06
N PHE A 2 17.48 23.35 -39.32
CA PHE A 2 17.02 22.01 -38.80
C PHE A 2 17.08 21.84 -37.25
N ARG A 3 18.06 22.46 -36.54
CA ARG A 3 18.16 22.36 -35.08
C ARG A 3 17.07 23.09 -34.28
N SER A 4 16.46 24.12 -34.85
CA SER A 4 15.41 24.93 -34.23
C SER A 4 14.05 24.22 -34.28
N GLN A 5 13.73 23.53 -35.37
CA GLN A 5 12.48 22.78 -35.54
C GLN A 5 12.42 21.55 -34.66
N THR A 6 13.54 20.82 -34.48
CA THR A 6 13.61 19.66 -33.57
C THR A 6 13.46 20.07 -32.10
N LYS A 7 13.97 21.24 -31.70
CA LYS A 7 13.84 21.74 -30.32
C LYS A 7 12.39 22.18 -30.02
N LYS A 8 11.73 22.83 -30.98
CA LYS A 8 10.34 23.28 -30.86
C LYS A 8 9.35 22.10 -30.85
N SER A 9 9.57 21.08 -31.68
CA SER A 9 8.75 19.85 -31.69
C SER A 9 8.94 19.01 -30.44
N ARG A 10 10.14 19.04 -29.82
CA ARG A 10 10.43 18.32 -28.55
C ARG A 10 9.79 19.04 -27.37
N LEU A 11 9.76 20.37 -27.35
CA LEU A 11 9.07 21.19 -26.35
C LEU A 11 7.55 20.99 -26.40
N LEU A 12 6.94 21.04 -27.59
CA LEU A 12 5.51 20.79 -27.77
C LEU A 12 5.10 19.39 -27.32
N ARG A 13 5.93 18.34 -27.59
CA ARG A 13 5.67 16.98 -27.10
C ARG A 13 5.78 16.85 -25.57
N SER A 14 6.67 17.60 -24.94
CA SER A 14 6.80 17.57 -23.46
C SER A 14 5.65 18.30 -22.78
N GLU A 15 5.15 19.39 -23.34
CA GLU A 15 3.96 20.10 -22.86
C GLU A 15 2.70 19.23 -22.98
N ASP A 16 2.53 18.52 -24.11
CA ASP A 16 1.44 17.56 -24.30
C ASP A 16 1.49 16.40 -23.29
N VAL A 17 2.68 15.87 -22.99
CA VAL A 17 2.86 14.77 -22.03
C VAL A 17 2.53 15.23 -20.62
N ASN A 18 3.03 16.41 -20.20
CA ASN A 18 2.75 16.96 -18.87
C ASN A 18 1.26 17.24 -18.69
N TYR A 19 0.60 17.83 -19.69
CA TYR A 19 -0.83 18.06 -19.67
C TYR A 19 -1.63 16.75 -19.51
N LEU A 20 -1.25 15.69 -20.23
CA LEU A 20 -1.89 14.38 -20.10
C LEU A 20 -1.67 13.76 -18.70
N ILE A 21 -0.48 13.93 -18.13
CA ILE A 21 -0.21 13.47 -16.76
C ILE A 21 -1.09 14.21 -15.75
N ASP A 22 -1.21 15.53 -15.89
CA ASP A 22 -2.02 16.34 -14.97
C ASP A 22 -3.50 15.97 -15.08
N GLN A 23 -4.00 15.67 -16.28
CA GLN A 23 -5.35 15.12 -16.45
C GLN A 23 -5.52 13.73 -15.80
N ALA A 24 -4.54 12.85 -15.97
CA ALA A 24 -4.56 11.53 -15.35
C ALA A 24 -4.55 11.62 -13.82
N ASP A 25 -3.71 12.50 -13.27
CA ASP A 25 -3.63 12.75 -11.82
C ASP A 25 -4.93 13.36 -11.29
N ASP A 26 -5.59 14.23 -12.06
CA ASP A 26 -6.89 14.79 -11.69
C ASP A 26 -7.97 13.68 -11.61
N LYS A 27 -8.03 12.81 -12.62
CA LYS A 27 -8.90 11.63 -12.61
C LYS A 27 -8.64 10.74 -11.39
N PHE A 28 -7.36 10.49 -11.09
CA PHE A 28 -6.97 9.70 -9.93
C PHE A 28 -7.46 10.33 -8.62
N LYS A 29 -7.26 11.65 -8.42
CA LYS A 29 -7.69 12.38 -7.23
C LYS A 29 -9.21 12.33 -7.02
N HIS A 30 -9.98 12.28 -8.11
CA HIS A 30 -11.44 12.15 -8.05
C HIS A 30 -11.93 10.69 -7.96
N GLY A 31 -11.04 9.72 -7.74
CA GLY A 31 -11.39 8.31 -7.63
C GLY A 31 -11.77 7.64 -8.95
N GLN A 32 -11.61 8.33 -10.08
CA GLN A 32 -11.90 7.82 -11.43
C GLN A 32 -10.72 6.97 -11.94
N PHE A 33 -10.39 5.90 -11.20
CA PHE A 33 -9.17 5.12 -11.42
C PHE A 33 -9.09 4.48 -12.80
N GLY A 34 -10.23 4.05 -13.36
CA GLY A 34 -10.29 3.49 -14.72
C GLY A 34 -9.89 4.52 -15.77
N ASP A 35 -10.42 5.74 -15.68
CA ASP A 35 -10.09 6.83 -16.60
C ASP A 35 -8.64 7.28 -16.39
N ALA A 36 -8.17 7.36 -15.12
CA ALA A 36 -6.78 7.65 -14.84
C ALA A 36 -5.83 6.66 -15.52
N VAL A 37 -6.11 5.35 -15.48
CA VAL A 37 -5.32 4.32 -16.18
C VAL A 37 -5.28 4.59 -17.68
N ASN A 38 -6.42 4.91 -18.32
CA ASN A 38 -6.48 5.21 -19.75
C ASN A 38 -5.63 6.44 -20.11
N HIS A 39 -5.67 7.50 -19.30
CA HIS A 39 -4.85 8.69 -19.49
C HIS A 39 -3.35 8.39 -19.29
N TYR A 40 -2.97 7.61 -18.25
CA TYR A 40 -1.58 7.18 -18.09
C TYR A 40 -1.11 6.30 -19.27
N ASP A 41 -1.97 5.46 -19.83
CA ASP A 41 -1.66 4.70 -21.04
C ASP A 41 -1.35 5.61 -22.23
N ALA A 42 -2.14 6.67 -22.42
CA ALA A 42 -1.87 7.65 -23.47
C ALA A 42 -0.54 8.42 -23.25
N VAL A 43 -0.18 8.69 -21.99
CA VAL A 43 1.15 9.22 -21.65
C VAL A 43 2.25 8.23 -22.02
N LEU A 44 2.10 6.96 -21.63
CA LEU A 44 3.11 5.92 -21.84
C LEU A 44 3.27 5.52 -23.31
N GLN A 45 2.25 5.69 -24.15
CA GLN A 45 2.37 5.56 -25.61
C GLN A 45 3.30 6.62 -26.21
N ARG A 46 3.32 7.85 -25.64
CA ARG A 46 4.16 8.96 -26.11
C ARG A 46 5.53 9.00 -25.43
N ALA A 47 5.58 8.60 -24.16
CA ALA A 47 6.75 8.58 -23.31
C ALA A 47 6.81 7.26 -22.50
N PRO A 48 7.25 6.15 -23.12
CA PRO A 48 7.22 4.82 -22.51
C PRO A 48 7.99 4.71 -21.19
N ASN A 49 8.98 5.54 -21.00
CA ASN A 49 9.85 5.58 -19.82
C ASN A 49 9.52 6.76 -18.89
N ASN A 50 8.25 7.19 -18.86
CA ASN A 50 7.84 8.21 -17.90
C ASN A 50 7.60 7.59 -16.52
N PHE A 51 8.54 7.82 -15.60
CA PHE A 51 8.52 7.26 -14.24
C PHE A 51 7.24 7.62 -13.49
N ARG A 52 6.83 8.91 -13.50
CA ARG A 52 5.61 9.38 -12.82
C ARG A 52 4.35 8.67 -13.33
N ALA A 53 4.22 8.53 -14.65
CA ALA A 53 3.08 7.86 -15.25
C ALA A 53 3.05 6.36 -14.91
N LEU A 54 4.20 5.68 -14.92
CA LEU A 54 4.31 4.27 -14.53
C LEU A 54 3.92 4.08 -13.06
N HIS A 55 4.48 4.88 -12.16
CA HIS A 55 4.19 4.81 -10.73
C HIS A 55 2.70 5.08 -10.46
N ASN A 56 2.15 6.19 -10.96
CA ASN A 56 0.77 6.58 -10.70
C ASN A 56 -0.25 5.66 -11.37
N LYS A 57 0.08 5.09 -12.54
CA LYS A 57 -0.71 4.02 -13.15
C LYS A 57 -0.74 2.78 -12.25
N GLY A 58 0.39 2.42 -11.64
CA GLY A 58 0.48 1.35 -10.66
C GLY A 58 -0.48 1.58 -9.48
N LEU A 59 -0.51 2.80 -8.92
CA LEU A 59 -1.45 3.17 -7.85
C LEU A 59 -2.91 3.05 -8.31
N ALA A 60 -3.24 3.54 -9.50
CA ALA A 60 -4.60 3.45 -10.05
C ALA A 60 -5.04 2.00 -10.29
N LEU A 61 -4.14 1.15 -10.78
CA LEU A 61 -4.39 -0.28 -10.97
C LEU A 61 -4.57 -1.01 -9.63
N PHE A 62 -3.79 -0.64 -8.61
CA PHE A 62 -3.96 -1.17 -7.25
C PHE A 62 -5.35 -0.83 -6.70
N ALA A 63 -5.79 0.43 -6.82
CA ALA A 63 -7.12 0.87 -6.40
C ALA A 63 -8.26 0.12 -7.13
N LEU A 64 -8.01 -0.36 -8.36
CA LEU A 64 -8.91 -1.22 -9.12
C LEU A 64 -8.77 -2.72 -8.79
N SER A 65 -8.01 -3.08 -7.76
CA SER A 65 -7.67 -4.48 -7.40
C SER A 65 -6.97 -5.28 -8.52
N LYS A 66 -6.37 -4.60 -9.49
CA LYS A 66 -5.60 -5.20 -10.59
C LYS A 66 -4.13 -5.35 -10.17
N PHE A 67 -3.90 -6.10 -9.10
CA PHE A 67 -2.62 -6.16 -8.39
C PHE A 67 -1.46 -6.61 -9.28
N GLN A 68 -1.63 -7.65 -10.11
CA GLN A 68 -0.58 -8.11 -11.01
C GLN A 68 -0.14 -7.01 -11.99
N LYS A 69 -1.10 -6.29 -12.59
CA LYS A 69 -0.77 -5.18 -13.51
C LYS A 69 -0.14 -3.99 -12.79
N SER A 70 -0.52 -3.76 -11.53
CA SER A 70 0.12 -2.76 -10.67
C SER A 70 1.60 -3.09 -10.44
N ILE A 71 1.92 -4.36 -10.12
CA ILE A 71 3.28 -4.87 -9.93
C ILE A 71 4.11 -4.64 -11.20
N GLU A 72 3.59 -5.00 -12.38
CA GLU A 72 4.26 -4.79 -13.67
C GLU A 72 4.61 -3.30 -13.93
N CYS A 73 3.71 -2.39 -13.53
CA CYS A 73 3.98 -0.95 -13.64
C CYS A 73 5.10 -0.51 -12.69
N TYR A 74 5.13 -1.04 -11.47
CA TYR A 74 6.18 -0.72 -10.50
C TYR A 74 7.53 -1.34 -10.91
N ASP A 75 7.53 -2.54 -11.49
CA ASP A 75 8.76 -3.15 -12.03
C ASP A 75 9.41 -2.24 -13.06
N ARG A 76 8.64 -1.78 -14.05
CA ARG A 76 9.12 -0.84 -15.06
C ARG A 76 9.55 0.50 -14.46
N ALA A 77 8.86 0.99 -13.44
CA ALA A 77 9.28 2.22 -12.74
C ALA A 77 10.62 2.01 -12.00
N LEU A 78 10.82 0.84 -11.38
CA LEU A 78 12.05 0.50 -10.67
C LEU A 78 13.23 0.20 -11.62
N GLU A 79 12.99 -0.26 -12.85
CA GLU A 79 14.03 -0.31 -13.89
C GLU A 79 14.60 1.08 -14.20
N LEU A 80 13.77 2.12 -14.13
CA LEU A 80 14.18 3.51 -14.35
C LEU A 80 14.83 4.13 -13.12
N GLN A 81 14.32 3.81 -11.93
CA GLN A 81 14.79 4.34 -10.65
C GLN A 81 14.85 3.21 -9.58
N PRO A 82 15.93 2.41 -9.55
CA PRO A 82 16.04 1.24 -8.66
C PRO A 82 15.99 1.54 -7.17
N HIS A 83 16.29 2.77 -6.79
CA HIS A 83 16.34 3.21 -5.38
C HIS A 83 15.09 3.97 -4.92
N ALA A 84 14.03 4.01 -5.72
CA ALA A 84 12.78 4.68 -5.37
C ALA A 84 12.03 3.90 -4.27
N SER A 85 12.36 4.15 -2.99
CA SER A 85 11.84 3.42 -1.83
C SER A 85 10.30 3.42 -1.76
N HIS A 86 9.65 4.54 -2.11
CA HIS A 86 8.19 4.62 -2.15
C HIS A 86 7.56 3.70 -3.21
N VAL A 87 8.23 3.50 -4.36
CA VAL A 87 7.76 2.57 -5.40
C VAL A 87 7.97 1.12 -4.94
N LYS A 88 9.12 0.82 -4.29
CA LYS A 88 9.36 -0.49 -3.69
C LYS A 88 8.28 -0.84 -2.66
N LEU A 89 7.92 0.11 -1.79
CA LEU A 89 6.87 -0.09 -0.80
C LEU A 89 5.51 -0.37 -1.45
N ASN A 90 5.12 0.43 -2.44
CA ASN A 90 3.87 0.23 -3.17
C ASN A 90 3.84 -1.12 -3.93
N LYS A 91 4.99 -1.52 -4.52
CA LYS A 91 5.14 -2.86 -5.12
C LYS A 91 4.92 -3.96 -4.07
N ALA A 92 5.56 -3.84 -2.90
CA ALA A 92 5.43 -4.83 -1.83
C ALA A 92 3.99 -4.95 -1.30
N ILE A 93 3.28 -3.82 -1.15
CA ILE A 93 1.86 -3.82 -0.79
C ILE A 93 1.02 -4.51 -1.88
N SER A 94 1.32 -4.27 -3.16
CA SER A 94 0.64 -4.94 -4.27
C SER A 94 0.93 -6.44 -4.32
N LEU A 95 2.17 -6.85 -4.00
CA LEU A 95 2.56 -8.26 -3.87
C LEU A 95 1.79 -8.96 -2.75
N ASN A 96 1.65 -8.31 -1.58
CA ASN A 96 0.83 -8.83 -0.47
C ASN A 96 -0.62 -9.03 -0.90
N SER A 97 -1.21 -8.03 -1.56
CA SER A 97 -2.58 -8.11 -2.07
C SER A 97 -2.75 -9.17 -3.16
N ASN A 98 -1.68 -9.44 -3.92
CA ASN A 98 -1.62 -10.52 -4.92
C ASN A 98 -1.22 -11.89 -4.32
N ARG A 99 -1.07 -11.99 -2.99
CA ARG A 99 -0.69 -13.17 -2.22
C ARG A 99 0.74 -13.69 -2.50
N ASN A 100 1.60 -12.85 -3.03
CA ASN A 100 3.03 -13.13 -3.26
C ASN A 100 3.83 -12.75 -2.01
N PHE A 101 3.52 -13.35 -0.87
CA PHE A 101 3.99 -12.91 0.45
C PHE A 101 5.51 -13.00 0.62
N GLN A 102 6.16 -14.04 0.06
CA GLN A 102 7.60 -14.19 0.19
C GLN A 102 8.38 -13.09 -0.57
N GLU A 103 7.92 -12.74 -1.79
CA GLU A 103 8.53 -11.66 -2.56
C GLU A 103 8.29 -10.30 -1.90
N ALA A 104 7.07 -10.07 -1.38
CA ALA A 104 6.74 -8.88 -0.62
C ALA A 104 7.67 -8.73 0.60
N LYS A 105 7.81 -9.79 1.41
CA LYS A 105 8.70 -9.79 2.58
C LYS A 105 10.14 -9.46 2.22
N ASN A 106 10.69 -10.10 1.21
CA ASN A 106 12.07 -9.86 0.78
C ASN A 106 12.31 -8.38 0.42
N LEU A 107 11.35 -7.78 -0.31
CA LEU A 107 11.43 -6.37 -0.69
C LEU A 107 11.28 -5.43 0.51
N LEU A 108 10.43 -5.79 1.47
CA LEU A 108 10.21 -5.03 2.71
C LEU A 108 11.40 -5.15 3.67
N ASP A 109 12.09 -6.29 3.71
CA ASP A 109 13.34 -6.46 4.45
C ASP A 109 14.42 -5.48 3.96
N GLU A 110 14.53 -5.25 2.64
CA GLU A 110 15.42 -4.23 2.10
C GLU A 110 15.05 -2.82 2.57
N ILE A 111 13.75 -2.49 2.56
CA ILE A 111 13.26 -1.17 2.98
C ILE A 111 13.53 -0.96 4.47
N VAL A 112 13.16 -1.91 5.33
CA VAL A 112 13.32 -1.81 6.79
C VAL A 112 14.79 -1.80 7.20
N ARG A 113 15.67 -2.50 6.46
CA ARG A 113 17.11 -2.44 6.71
C ARG A 113 17.70 -1.05 6.50
N VAL A 114 17.20 -0.28 5.51
CA VAL A 114 17.66 1.09 5.21
C VAL A 114 16.93 2.12 6.05
N ALA A 115 15.64 1.91 6.31
CA ALA A 115 14.77 2.81 7.06
C ALA A 115 14.02 2.03 8.16
N PRO A 116 14.67 1.71 9.30
CA PRO A 116 14.10 0.86 10.36
C PRO A 116 12.95 1.50 11.14
N THR A 117 12.66 2.78 10.88
CA THR A 117 11.54 3.54 11.46
C THR A 117 10.42 3.81 10.45
N ASN A 118 10.44 3.16 9.28
CA ASN A 118 9.35 3.24 8.32
C ASN A 118 8.19 2.37 8.79
N LYS A 119 7.21 3.00 9.47
CA LYS A 119 6.04 2.32 10.05
C LYS A 119 5.18 1.64 8.99
N GLU A 120 5.07 2.22 7.79
CA GLU A 120 4.32 1.65 6.68
C GLU A 120 4.96 0.35 6.18
N ALA A 121 6.30 0.33 6.07
CA ALA A 121 7.03 -0.86 5.67
C ALA A 121 6.97 -1.96 6.73
N LEU A 122 7.09 -1.60 8.02
CA LEU A 122 6.92 -2.54 9.13
C LEU A 122 5.52 -3.16 9.11
N ASN A 123 4.47 -2.35 9.01
CA ASN A 123 3.10 -2.83 8.93
C ASN A 123 2.86 -3.74 7.71
N ALA A 124 3.39 -3.38 6.54
CA ALA A 124 3.26 -4.20 5.35
C ALA A 124 4.06 -5.52 5.45
N ARG A 125 5.23 -5.51 6.13
CA ARG A 125 6.04 -6.71 6.35
C ARG A 125 5.36 -7.67 7.32
N ALA A 126 4.80 -7.15 8.40
CA ALA A 126 4.01 -7.93 9.34
C ALA A 126 2.88 -8.71 8.64
N LEU A 127 2.19 -8.07 7.68
CA LEU A 127 1.15 -8.74 6.90
C LEU A 127 1.71 -9.90 6.06
N SER A 128 2.89 -9.74 5.46
CA SER A 128 3.58 -10.82 4.76
C SER A 128 3.95 -11.95 5.72
N GLU A 129 4.50 -11.59 6.89
CA GLU A 129 4.98 -12.52 7.91
C GLU A 129 3.85 -13.39 8.46
N PHE A 130 2.71 -12.80 8.80
CA PHE A 130 1.53 -13.57 9.25
C PHE A 130 1.05 -14.57 8.21
N ASN A 131 1.05 -14.18 6.93
CA ASN A 131 0.65 -15.10 5.86
C ASN A 131 1.67 -16.20 5.58
N LEU A 132 2.91 -16.03 6.04
CA LEU A 132 3.99 -17.03 5.98
C LEU A 132 4.10 -17.87 7.26
N GLY A 133 3.26 -17.62 8.27
CA GLY A 133 3.29 -18.30 9.56
C GLY A 133 4.43 -17.81 10.49
N LEU A 134 4.99 -16.63 10.22
CA LEU A 134 6.01 -15.96 11.03
C LEU A 134 5.34 -14.99 12.02
N ASP A 135 4.50 -15.53 12.88
CA ASP A 135 3.59 -14.77 13.73
C ASP A 135 4.31 -13.88 14.73
N SER A 136 5.40 -14.37 15.30
CA SER A 136 6.20 -13.64 16.30
C SER A 136 6.84 -12.40 15.71
N GLU A 137 7.41 -12.54 14.51
CA GLU A 137 8.07 -11.47 13.75
C GLU A 137 7.05 -10.41 13.34
N GLY A 138 5.90 -10.83 12.80
CA GLY A 138 4.83 -9.92 12.41
C GLY A 138 4.27 -9.11 13.57
N MET A 139 4.07 -9.75 14.75
CA MET A 139 3.67 -9.01 15.94
C MET A 139 4.73 -8.00 16.40
N GLN A 140 6.00 -8.33 16.30
CA GLN A 140 7.10 -7.46 16.68
C GLN A 140 7.15 -6.22 15.77
N ASP A 141 6.94 -6.40 14.48
CA ASP A 141 6.89 -5.31 13.51
C ASP A 141 5.70 -4.37 13.74
N LEU A 142 4.51 -4.91 14.03
CA LEU A 142 3.34 -4.08 14.35
C LEU A 142 3.54 -3.28 15.64
N LYS A 143 4.05 -3.90 16.70
CA LYS A 143 4.36 -3.21 17.95
C LYS A 143 5.37 -2.09 17.73
N LYS A 144 6.41 -2.34 16.93
CA LYS A 144 7.41 -1.32 16.59
C LYS A 144 6.79 -0.19 15.77
N ALA A 145 5.90 -0.47 14.82
CA ALA A 145 5.18 0.55 14.06
C ALA A 145 4.31 1.44 14.97
N ILE A 146 3.68 0.85 15.98
CA ILE A 146 2.89 1.55 17.02
C ILE A 146 3.78 2.40 17.92
N GLU A 147 4.96 1.90 18.33
CA GLU A 147 5.93 2.67 19.12
C GLU A 147 6.43 3.91 18.35
N ILE A 148 6.63 3.79 17.03
CA ILE A 148 7.04 4.90 16.17
C ILE A 148 5.93 5.94 16.03
N ASP A 149 4.70 5.48 15.83
CA ASP A 149 3.51 6.32 15.71
C ASP A 149 2.31 5.68 16.42
N PRO A 150 2.03 6.06 17.66
CA PRO A 150 0.87 5.56 18.41
C PRO A 150 -0.49 5.88 17.79
N ALA A 151 -0.55 6.85 16.88
CA ALA A 151 -1.76 7.19 16.12
C ALA A 151 -1.90 6.42 14.79
N TYR A 152 -0.99 5.50 14.49
CA TYR A 152 -1.04 4.71 13.26
C TYR A 152 -2.09 3.60 13.36
N THR A 153 -3.33 3.94 13.06
CA THR A 153 -4.52 3.07 13.19
C THR A 153 -4.41 1.75 12.43
N MET A 154 -3.71 1.74 11.29
CA MET A 154 -3.52 0.51 10.50
C MET A 154 -2.74 -0.56 11.27
N ALA A 155 -1.72 -0.18 12.04
CA ALA A 155 -0.95 -1.13 12.82
C ALA A 155 -1.77 -1.68 14.00
N TRP A 156 -2.52 -0.83 14.70
CA TRP A 156 -3.45 -1.27 15.75
C TRP A 156 -4.51 -2.23 15.20
N ASN A 157 -5.12 -1.90 14.07
CA ASN A 157 -6.15 -2.72 13.46
C ASN A 157 -5.61 -4.09 13.03
N ASN A 158 -4.44 -4.12 12.39
CA ASN A 158 -3.79 -5.37 11.99
C ASN A 158 -3.38 -6.22 13.19
N LEU A 159 -2.86 -5.61 14.27
CA LEU A 159 -2.53 -6.31 15.50
C LEU A 159 -3.79 -6.90 16.16
N GLY A 160 -4.90 -6.15 16.16
CA GLY A 160 -6.19 -6.62 16.64
C GLY A 160 -6.72 -7.81 15.82
N CYS A 161 -6.64 -7.74 14.50
CA CYS A 161 -7.00 -8.85 13.61
C CYS A 161 -6.16 -10.11 13.90
N PHE A 162 -4.88 -9.91 14.16
CA PHE A 162 -3.99 -11.02 14.50
C PHE A 162 -4.35 -11.67 15.83
N TYR A 163 -4.55 -10.89 16.89
CA TYR A 163 -5.01 -11.42 18.17
C TYR A 163 -6.38 -12.09 18.07
N LEU A 164 -7.29 -11.55 17.25
CA LEU A 164 -8.59 -12.17 16.97
C LEU A 164 -8.44 -13.55 16.31
N GLY A 165 -7.48 -13.70 15.42
CA GLY A 165 -7.13 -14.99 14.78
C GLY A 165 -6.57 -16.00 15.77
N LEU A 166 -5.76 -15.58 16.72
CA LEU A 166 -5.22 -16.42 17.80
C LEU A 166 -6.26 -16.76 18.89
N GLY A 167 -7.44 -16.11 18.88
CA GLY A 167 -8.45 -16.26 19.93
C GLY A 167 -8.15 -15.49 21.23
N GLU A 168 -7.18 -14.59 21.20
CA GLU A 168 -6.82 -13.66 22.27
C GLU A 168 -7.77 -12.45 22.24
N LEU A 169 -9.04 -12.70 22.62
CA LEU A 169 -10.15 -11.81 22.34
C LEU A 169 -10.05 -10.47 23.10
N ASP A 170 -9.55 -10.47 24.34
CA ASP A 170 -9.39 -9.26 25.13
C ASP A 170 -8.32 -8.33 24.53
N LEU A 171 -7.20 -8.89 24.07
CA LEU A 171 -6.14 -8.12 23.39
C LEU A 171 -6.61 -7.58 22.03
N ALA A 172 -7.43 -8.36 21.31
CA ALA A 172 -8.03 -7.90 20.05
C ALA A 172 -8.95 -6.69 20.29
N ILE A 173 -9.83 -6.76 21.30
CA ILE A 173 -10.74 -5.68 21.67
C ILE A 173 -9.94 -4.42 22.03
N GLU A 174 -8.88 -4.54 22.85
CA GLU A 174 -8.02 -3.42 23.21
C GLU A 174 -7.40 -2.73 21.99
N CYS A 175 -6.88 -3.51 21.04
CA CYS A 175 -6.30 -2.96 19.81
C CYS A 175 -7.35 -2.21 18.96
N PHE A 176 -8.56 -2.74 18.82
CA PHE A 176 -9.64 -2.06 18.10
C PHE A 176 -10.12 -0.81 18.85
N ASP A 177 -10.10 -0.82 20.17
CA ASP A 177 -10.39 0.38 20.99
C ASP A 177 -9.37 1.48 20.75
N GLN A 178 -8.07 1.15 20.66
CA GLN A 178 -7.04 2.12 20.28
C GLN A 178 -7.26 2.68 18.87
N THR A 179 -7.64 1.84 17.91
CA THR A 179 -8.01 2.31 16.56
C THR A 179 -9.17 3.30 16.62
N LEU A 180 -10.23 2.98 17.36
CA LEU A 180 -11.44 3.81 17.48
C LEU A 180 -11.20 5.10 18.31
N ALA A 181 -10.26 5.08 19.23
CA ALA A 181 -9.85 6.28 19.98
C ALA A 181 -9.19 7.33 19.07
N VAL A 182 -8.44 6.89 18.04
CA VAL A 182 -7.82 7.77 17.04
C VAL A 182 -8.80 8.14 15.92
N ASP A 183 -9.54 7.15 15.41
CA ASP A 183 -10.53 7.32 14.34
C ASP A 183 -11.86 6.66 14.74
N ALA A 184 -12.72 7.44 15.40
CA ALA A 184 -14.03 6.98 15.85
C ALA A 184 -14.99 6.58 14.70
N ARG A 185 -14.63 6.88 13.43
CA ARG A 185 -15.42 6.51 12.25
C ARG A 185 -14.86 5.28 11.53
N ASN A 186 -13.85 4.63 12.08
CA ASN A 186 -13.29 3.41 11.51
C ASN A 186 -14.29 2.25 11.63
N TYR A 187 -15.09 2.09 10.59
CA TYR A 187 -16.17 1.10 10.56
C TYR A 187 -15.66 -0.34 10.65
N ASP A 188 -14.51 -0.62 10.05
CA ASP A 188 -13.91 -1.96 10.10
C ASP A 188 -13.48 -2.33 11.52
N ALA A 189 -12.81 -1.41 12.23
CA ALA A 189 -12.44 -1.60 13.62
C ALA A 189 -13.67 -1.79 14.53
N PHE A 190 -14.74 -1.04 14.28
CA PHE A 190 -16.00 -1.20 15.01
C PHE A 190 -16.58 -2.62 14.83
N LEU A 191 -16.72 -3.09 13.59
CA LEU A 191 -17.26 -4.42 13.29
C LEU A 191 -16.39 -5.55 13.86
N LEU A 192 -15.07 -5.41 13.74
CA LEU A 192 -14.12 -6.43 14.23
C LEU A 192 -14.12 -6.49 15.76
N LYS A 193 -14.24 -5.34 16.43
CA LYS A 193 -14.42 -5.27 17.88
C LYS A 193 -15.70 -5.97 18.31
N ASP A 194 -16.83 -5.66 17.67
CA ASP A 194 -18.11 -6.27 17.99
C ASP A 194 -18.07 -7.80 17.84
N MET A 195 -17.47 -8.29 16.77
CA MET A 195 -17.22 -9.72 16.56
C MET A 195 -16.35 -10.34 17.65
N ALA A 196 -15.31 -9.64 18.11
CA ALA A 196 -14.45 -10.11 19.20
C ALA A 196 -15.22 -10.19 20.53
N VAL A 197 -16.04 -9.19 20.84
CA VAL A 197 -16.91 -9.15 22.04
C VAL A 197 -17.89 -10.32 22.01
N GLU A 198 -18.62 -10.52 20.91
CA GLU A 198 -19.55 -11.65 20.78
C GLU A 198 -18.88 -13.02 20.98
N ARG A 199 -17.69 -13.22 20.39
CA ARG A 199 -16.94 -14.47 20.56
C ARG A 199 -16.53 -14.68 22.02
N ARG A 200 -16.10 -13.61 22.73
CA ARG A 200 -15.76 -13.64 24.14
C ARG A 200 -16.96 -14.03 25.01
N GLU A 201 -18.11 -13.41 24.80
CA GLU A 201 -19.34 -13.73 25.54
C GLU A 201 -19.81 -15.17 25.33
N ARG A 202 -19.74 -15.66 24.09
CA ARG A 202 -20.07 -17.07 23.77
C ARG A 202 -19.12 -18.05 24.46
N ARG A 203 -17.83 -17.68 24.61
CA ARG A 203 -16.83 -18.49 25.32
C ARG A 203 -17.16 -18.56 26.82
N LEU A 204 -17.49 -17.42 27.43
CA LEU A 204 -17.86 -17.33 28.86
C LEU A 204 -19.14 -18.11 29.20
N LYS A 205 -20.13 -18.15 28.30
CA LYS A 205 -21.36 -18.91 28.50
C LYS A 205 -21.20 -20.44 28.40
N ARG A 206 -20.06 -20.91 27.93
CA ARG A 206 -19.74 -22.35 27.78
C ARG A 206 -18.87 -22.91 28.90
N LEU A 207 -18.36 -22.04 29.77
CA LEU A 207 -17.62 -22.36 31.01
C LEU A 207 -18.56 -22.43 32.19
#